data_41275835c7fa23a4f2ca4e18b2b8c0b5
#
_entry.id   41275835c7fa23a4f2ca4e18b2b8c0b5
#
_cell.length_a   1.000
_cell.length_b   1.000
_cell.length_c   1.000
_cell.angle_alpha   90.00
_cell.angle_beta   90.00
_cell.angle_gamma   90.00
#
_symmetry.space_group_name_H-M   'P 1'
#
loop_
_entity.id
_entity.type
_entity.pdbx_description
1 polymer ?
#
loop_
_entity_poly.entity_id
_entity_poly.type
_entity_poly.pdbx_seq_one_letter_code
_entity_poly.pdbx_strand_id
1 'polypeptide(L)'
;MRFSVLISVGSLGLMAENGTLVTEFVLLGFQLSAELQTGLFFVFLLLYLITLGGNLGVTALIQSDPRFQTPMYFFLGHLSFLDICYSSVIVPQLLETLRTGKRTITFERCATQFFFFTLCASAECFLLAVMAYDRCVAVCNPLLYASAMTPQTCLGLVAGAYGGAAVNSVVRTGCAFSLSFCKSNHVDFFFCDLPPLLKLACSETRPRERVIYLLAFLVIATSVSVILISYLFIIRAILKIRSAGGKAKTFSTCASHITAVALFFGTLIFIYLKGNMGKSLGEDKIVSVFYTVVIPMLNPLIYSLRNKEVKEALKRALSRMKVSQAE
;
A
#
# COMPACT_ATOMS: atom_id res chain seq x y z
N MET A 1 -5.81 -25.70 3.45
CA MET A 1 -4.46 -26.03 2.95
C MET A 1 -3.49 -25.27 3.82
N ARG A 2 -2.72 -25.95 4.65
CA ARG A 2 -1.90 -25.36 5.71
C ARG A 2 -0.69 -24.61 5.16
N PHE A 3 -0.55 -23.33 5.51
CA PHE A 3 0.63 -22.47 5.28
C PHE A 3 1.91 -23.00 5.98
N SER A 4 1.92 -24.22 6.43
CA SER A 4 3.01 -24.88 7.18
C SER A 4 4.28 -25.15 6.36
N VAL A 5 4.25 -25.03 5.03
CA VAL A 5 5.40 -25.37 4.17
C VAL A 5 6.44 -24.25 4.09
N LEU A 6 6.05 -22.97 4.27
CA LEU A 6 6.99 -21.84 4.27
C LEU A 6 7.68 -21.61 5.62
N ILE A 7 7.13 -22.16 6.72
CA ILE A 7 7.67 -22.00 8.07
C ILE A 7 8.76 -23.05 8.38
N SER A 8 8.81 -24.15 7.63
CA SER A 8 9.80 -25.22 7.85
C SER A 8 11.25 -24.85 7.49
N VAL A 9 11.48 -23.72 6.81
CA VAL A 9 12.84 -23.23 6.48
C VAL A 9 13.42 -22.34 7.60
N GLY A 10 12.58 -21.91 8.57
CA GLY A 10 12.94 -20.95 9.62
C GLY A 10 13.46 -21.53 10.95
N SER A 11 13.57 -22.84 11.09
CA SER A 11 13.99 -23.43 12.38
C SER A 11 15.49 -23.30 12.69
N LEU A 12 16.26 -22.61 11.85
CA LEU A 12 17.74 -22.65 11.94
C LEU A 12 18.39 -21.35 12.44
N GLY A 13 17.75 -20.52 13.23
CA GLY A 13 18.47 -19.32 13.59
C GLY A 13 17.91 -18.39 14.64
N LEU A 14 17.12 -18.86 15.57
CA LEU A 14 16.47 -18.03 16.59
C LEU A 14 17.15 -18.22 17.95
N MET A 15 18.32 -17.62 18.17
CA MET A 15 18.96 -17.62 19.51
C MET A 15 19.10 -16.19 20.02
N ALA A 16 18.58 -15.93 21.22
CA ALA A 16 18.90 -14.75 21.99
C ALA A 16 20.30 -14.88 22.62
N GLU A 17 20.86 -13.79 23.14
CA GLU A 17 22.20 -13.71 23.75
C GLU A 17 22.48 -14.77 24.82
N ASN A 18 21.41 -15.32 25.42
CA ASN A 18 21.46 -16.42 26.44
C ASN A 18 21.09 -17.80 25.86
N GLY A 19 21.14 -18.03 24.55
CA GLY A 19 20.80 -19.32 23.94
C GLY A 19 19.30 -19.64 23.89
N THR A 20 18.41 -18.70 24.23
CA THR A 20 16.95 -18.86 24.17
C THR A 20 16.41 -18.41 22.80
N LEU A 21 15.47 -19.20 22.30
CA LEU A 21 14.77 -18.90 21.04
C LEU A 21 13.86 -17.67 21.22
N VAL A 22 13.98 -16.66 20.36
CA VAL A 22 13.07 -15.51 20.37
C VAL A 22 11.73 -15.95 19.79
N THR A 23 10.72 -16.11 20.65
CA THR A 23 9.36 -16.52 20.27
C THR A 23 8.41 -15.35 20.07
N GLU A 24 8.74 -14.18 20.64
CA GLU A 24 7.92 -12.97 20.55
C GLU A 24 8.75 -11.69 20.53
N PHE A 25 8.21 -10.67 19.87
CA PHE A 25 8.74 -9.31 19.87
C PHE A 25 7.83 -8.38 20.67
N VAL A 26 8.40 -7.29 21.19
CA VAL A 26 7.68 -6.22 21.89
C VAL A 26 7.72 -4.97 21.01
N LEU A 27 6.59 -4.60 20.40
CA LEU A 27 6.46 -3.38 19.60
C LEU A 27 6.35 -2.17 20.53
N LEU A 28 7.38 -1.33 20.61
CA LEU A 28 7.39 -0.18 21.51
C LEU A 28 6.38 0.90 21.10
N GLY A 29 6.05 1.00 19.80
CA GLY A 29 5.04 1.90 19.28
C GLY A 29 5.32 3.37 19.60
N PHE A 30 4.26 4.10 19.89
CA PHE A 30 4.33 5.48 20.36
C PHE A 30 4.43 5.48 21.90
N GLN A 31 5.53 6.04 22.42
CA GLN A 31 5.73 6.20 23.86
C GLN A 31 5.05 7.50 24.32
N LEU A 32 3.80 7.41 24.75
CA LEU A 32 2.94 8.55 25.05
C LEU A 32 2.27 8.34 26.42
N SER A 33 1.77 9.43 27.02
CA SER A 33 0.90 9.38 28.20
C SER A 33 -0.40 8.61 27.91
N ALA A 34 -1.05 8.07 28.94
CA ALA A 34 -2.28 7.30 28.79
C ALA A 34 -3.41 8.11 28.09
N GLU A 35 -3.48 9.40 28.37
CA GLU A 35 -4.44 10.32 27.76
C GLU A 35 -4.23 10.46 26.26
N LEU A 36 -2.96 10.65 25.83
CA LEU A 36 -2.60 10.74 24.41
C LEU A 36 -2.79 9.40 23.71
N GLN A 37 -2.52 8.26 24.34
CA GLN A 37 -2.81 6.95 23.77
C GLN A 37 -4.29 6.75 23.50
N THR A 38 -5.16 7.16 24.44
CA THR A 38 -6.61 7.11 24.26
C THR A 38 -7.07 8.02 23.12
N GLY A 39 -6.56 9.24 23.04
CA GLY A 39 -6.84 10.14 21.91
C GLY A 39 -6.44 9.56 20.56
N LEU A 40 -5.23 9.01 20.47
CA LEU A 40 -4.74 8.38 19.26
C LEU A 40 -5.53 7.11 18.87
N PHE A 41 -6.00 6.34 19.86
CA PHE A 41 -6.88 5.20 19.58
C PHE A 41 -8.12 5.63 18.78
N PHE A 42 -8.82 6.69 19.22
CA PHE A 42 -10.00 7.17 18.51
C PHE A 42 -9.67 7.76 17.14
N VAL A 43 -8.53 8.46 17.01
CA VAL A 43 -8.07 8.99 15.73
C VAL A 43 -7.80 7.85 14.74
N PHE A 44 -7.00 6.85 15.11
CA PHE A 44 -6.69 5.73 14.23
C PHE A 44 -7.92 4.86 13.94
N LEU A 45 -8.82 4.68 14.91
CA LEU A 45 -10.09 4.00 14.69
C LEU A 45 -10.93 4.72 13.63
N LEU A 46 -11.08 6.04 13.76
CA LEU A 46 -11.82 6.85 12.79
C LEU A 46 -11.20 6.77 11.39
N LEU A 47 -9.87 6.96 11.27
CA LEU A 47 -9.16 6.87 9.99
C LEU A 47 -9.34 5.48 9.35
N TYR A 48 -9.28 4.41 10.15
CA TYR A 48 -9.48 3.05 9.68
C TYR A 48 -10.90 2.80 9.18
N LEU A 49 -11.91 3.26 9.92
CA LEU A 49 -13.32 3.16 9.51
C LEU A 49 -13.59 3.94 8.22
N ILE A 50 -13.00 5.13 8.06
CA ILE A 50 -13.08 5.93 6.82
C ILE A 50 -12.40 5.16 5.67
N THR A 51 -11.25 4.55 5.91
CA THR A 51 -10.54 3.74 4.89
C THR A 51 -11.40 2.56 4.44
N LEU A 52 -11.92 1.77 5.39
CA LEU A 52 -12.79 0.64 5.06
C LEU A 52 -14.07 1.09 4.34
N GLY A 53 -14.79 2.06 4.91
CA GLY A 53 -16.05 2.54 4.34
C GLY A 53 -15.87 3.17 2.95
N GLY A 54 -14.82 3.98 2.76
CA GLY A 54 -14.51 4.61 1.49
C GLY A 54 -14.14 3.60 0.39
N ASN A 55 -13.25 2.68 0.68
CA ASN A 55 -12.80 1.68 -0.30
C ASN A 55 -13.86 0.61 -0.60
N LEU A 56 -14.61 0.15 0.41
CA LEU A 56 -15.78 -0.72 0.20
C LEU A 56 -16.86 0.00 -0.62
N GLY A 57 -17.12 1.28 -0.33
CA GLY A 57 -18.08 2.09 -1.09
C GLY A 57 -17.69 2.25 -2.56
N VAL A 58 -16.40 2.51 -2.85
CA VAL A 58 -15.89 2.56 -4.22
C VAL A 58 -16.04 1.20 -4.92
N THR A 59 -15.66 0.12 -4.25
CA THR A 59 -15.78 -1.24 -4.81
C THR A 59 -17.24 -1.60 -5.10
N ALA A 60 -18.15 -1.34 -4.17
CA ALA A 60 -19.57 -1.58 -4.34
C ALA A 60 -20.16 -0.76 -5.51
N LEU A 61 -19.75 0.51 -5.64
CA LEU A 61 -20.19 1.38 -6.72
C LEU A 61 -19.71 0.86 -8.09
N ILE A 62 -18.44 0.43 -8.20
CA ILE A 62 -17.89 -0.15 -9.43
C ILE A 62 -18.65 -1.42 -9.84
N GLN A 63 -19.04 -2.26 -8.88
CA GLN A 63 -19.76 -3.50 -9.15
C GLN A 63 -21.24 -3.29 -9.49
N SER A 64 -21.87 -2.26 -8.92
CA SER A 64 -23.32 -2.04 -9.05
C SER A 64 -23.75 -1.22 -10.26
N ASP A 65 -22.86 -0.47 -10.89
CA ASP A 65 -23.20 0.44 -11.99
C ASP A 65 -22.41 0.07 -13.28
N PRO A 66 -23.09 -0.39 -14.35
CA PRO A 66 -22.45 -0.80 -15.61
C PRO A 66 -21.55 0.26 -16.25
N ARG A 67 -21.72 1.55 -15.94
CA ARG A 67 -20.90 2.65 -16.48
C ARG A 67 -19.47 2.59 -15.98
N PHE A 68 -19.20 1.88 -14.86
CA PHE A 68 -17.88 1.71 -14.29
C PHE A 68 -17.18 0.41 -14.74
N GLN A 69 -17.76 -0.33 -15.67
CA GLN A 69 -17.12 -1.52 -16.25
C GLN A 69 -16.09 -1.13 -17.33
N THR A 70 -15.12 -0.31 -16.95
CA THR A 70 -13.99 0.07 -17.82
C THR A 70 -12.67 -0.36 -17.18
N PRO A 71 -11.60 -0.53 -18.00
CA PRO A 71 -10.29 -0.95 -17.48
C PRO A 71 -9.80 -0.10 -16.30
N MET A 72 -9.95 1.21 -16.37
CA MET A 72 -9.57 2.11 -15.29
C MET A 72 -10.27 1.80 -13.97
N TYR A 73 -11.60 1.60 -13.99
CA TYR A 73 -12.33 1.29 -12.75
C TYR A 73 -12.07 -0.13 -12.27
N PHE A 74 -11.76 -1.06 -13.17
CA PHE A 74 -11.29 -2.39 -12.81
C PHE A 74 -9.99 -2.31 -11.98
N PHE A 75 -8.99 -1.55 -12.44
CA PHE A 75 -7.75 -1.33 -11.67
C PHE A 75 -8.00 -0.56 -10.37
N LEU A 76 -8.90 0.43 -10.38
CA LEU A 76 -9.28 1.16 -9.18
C LEU A 76 -9.94 0.26 -8.12
N GLY A 77 -10.74 -0.72 -8.53
CA GLY A 77 -11.30 -1.72 -7.64
C GLY A 77 -10.22 -2.57 -6.95
N HIS A 78 -9.18 -2.96 -7.71
CA HIS A 78 -8.02 -3.66 -7.14
C HIS A 78 -7.19 -2.77 -6.21
N LEU A 79 -7.02 -1.49 -6.53
CA LEU A 79 -6.36 -0.53 -5.64
C LEU A 79 -7.14 -0.37 -4.33
N SER A 80 -8.47 -0.20 -4.39
CA SER A 80 -9.32 -0.14 -3.19
C SER A 80 -9.24 -1.41 -2.34
N PHE A 81 -9.17 -2.58 -2.97
CA PHE A 81 -8.94 -3.84 -2.25
C PHE A 81 -7.59 -3.87 -1.54
N LEU A 82 -6.52 -3.40 -2.21
CA LEU A 82 -5.19 -3.29 -1.58
C LEU A 82 -5.18 -2.31 -0.42
N ASP A 83 -5.85 -1.17 -0.52
CA ASP A 83 -5.96 -0.18 0.55
C ASP A 83 -6.61 -0.77 1.81
N ILE A 84 -7.67 -1.59 1.63
CA ILE A 84 -8.31 -2.33 2.73
C ILE A 84 -7.33 -3.33 3.34
N CYS A 85 -6.69 -4.15 2.53
CA CYS A 85 -5.72 -5.16 3.01
C CYS A 85 -4.55 -4.50 3.74
N TYR A 86 -3.97 -3.47 3.15
CA TYR A 86 -2.80 -2.77 3.66
C TYR A 86 -3.04 -2.15 5.03
N SER A 87 -4.14 -1.40 5.17
CA SER A 87 -4.53 -0.83 6.46
C SER A 87 -4.89 -1.92 7.49
N SER A 88 -5.54 -3.01 7.07
CA SER A 88 -5.95 -4.11 7.95
C SER A 88 -4.79 -4.97 8.44
N VAL A 89 -3.65 -4.96 7.78
CA VAL A 89 -2.43 -5.64 8.24
C VAL A 89 -1.81 -4.93 9.45
N ILE A 90 -1.97 -3.60 9.56
CA ILE A 90 -1.25 -2.78 10.55
C ILE A 90 -2.17 -2.22 11.62
N VAL A 91 -3.29 -1.58 11.22
CA VAL A 91 -4.11 -0.77 12.13
C VAL A 91 -4.76 -1.58 13.26
N PRO A 92 -5.29 -2.81 13.07
CA PRO A 92 -5.89 -3.57 14.15
C PRO A 92 -4.91 -3.86 15.30
N GLN A 93 -3.66 -4.23 14.97
CA GLN A 93 -2.61 -4.46 15.99
C GLN A 93 -2.26 -3.16 16.71
N LEU A 94 -2.17 -2.03 15.99
CA LEU A 94 -1.92 -0.72 16.59
C LEU A 94 -3.05 -0.32 17.54
N LEU A 95 -4.31 -0.51 17.14
CA LEU A 95 -5.48 -0.24 17.99
C LEU A 95 -5.50 -1.13 19.24
N GLU A 96 -5.19 -2.43 19.11
CA GLU A 96 -5.06 -3.33 20.26
C GLU A 96 -4.01 -2.80 21.24
N THR A 97 -2.83 -2.41 20.73
CA THR A 97 -1.74 -1.85 21.53
C THR A 97 -2.14 -0.56 22.25
N LEU A 98 -2.81 0.37 21.55
CA LEU A 98 -3.25 1.64 22.13
C LEU A 98 -4.33 1.45 23.20
N ARG A 99 -5.22 0.46 23.03
CA ARG A 99 -6.33 0.20 23.96
C ARG A 99 -5.90 -0.57 25.21
N THR A 100 -5.09 -1.62 25.04
CA THR A 100 -4.80 -2.58 26.10
C THR A 100 -3.42 -2.41 26.71
N GLY A 101 -2.54 -1.64 26.08
CA GLY A 101 -1.12 -1.57 26.43
C GLY A 101 -0.32 -2.83 26.07
N LYS A 102 -0.96 -3.87 25.51
CA LYS A 102 -0.30 -5.11 25.09
C LYS A 102 0.53 -4.87 23.84
N ARG A 103 1.83 -4.93 23.99
CA ARG A 103 2.82 -4.62 22.91
C ARG A 103 3.46 -5.86 22.30
N THR A 104 3.10 -7.05 22.77
CA THR A 104 3.72 -8.30 22.31
C THR A 104 3.10 -8.79 21.01
N ILE A 105 3.94 -9.29 20.10
CA ILE A 105 3.56 -9.97 18.87
C ILE A 105 4.44 -11.23 18.72
N THR A 106 3.84 -12.37 18.39
CA THR A 106 4.63 -13.59 18.17
C THR A 106 5.49 -13.46 16.92
N PHE A 107 6.58 -14.21 16.85
CA PHE A 107 7.49 -14.24 15.71
C PHE A 107 6.75 -14.50 14.38
N GLU A 108 5.86 -15.49 14.36
CA GLU A 108 5.09 -15.85 13.16
C GLU A 108 4.13 -14.72 12.75
N ARG A 109 3.44 -14.08 13.71
CA ARG A 109 2.56 -12.94 13.42
C ARG A 109 3.35 -11.75 12.88
N CYS A 110 4.55 -11.50 13.42
CA CYS A 110 5.45 -10.46 12.93
C CYS A 110 5.89 -10.75 11.48
N ALA A 111 6.32 -11.99 11.19
CA ALA A 111 6.69 -12.41 9.84
C ALA A 111 5.49 -12.32 8.86
N THR A 112 4.31 -12.74 9.28
CA THR A 112 3.07 -12.64 8.50
C THR A 112 2.70 -11.18 8.23
N GLN A 113 2.79 -10.31 9.24
CA GLN A 113 2.55 -8.88 9.08
C GLN A 113 3.53 -8.26 8.08
N PHE A 114 4.82 -8.55 8.20
CA PHE A 114 5.85 -8.09 7.27
C PHE A 114 5.61 -8.59 5.84
N PHE A 115 5.21 -9.86 5.68
CA PHE A 115 4.88 -10.44 4.39
C PHE A 115 3.73 -9.70 3.71
N PHE A 116 2.60 -9.56 4.36
CA PHE A 116 1.43 -8.90 3.77
C PHE A 116 1.66 -7.40 3.57
N PHE A 117 2.38 -6.75 4.48
CA PHE A 117 2.80 -5.37 4.32
C PHE A 117 3.63 -5.18 3.05
N THR A 118 4.67 -5.98 2.83
CA THR A 118 5.53 -5.88 1.65
C THR A 118 4.81 -6.29 0.37
N LEU A 119 3.88 -7.25 0.45
CA LEU A 119 3.01 -7.68 -0.66
C LEU A 119 2.13 -6.52 -1.12
N CYS A 120 1.38 -5.91 -0.21
CA CYS A 120 0.47 -4.81 -0.53
C CYS A 120 1.23 -3.60 -1.07
N ALA A 121 2.33 -3.19 -0.42
CA ALA A 121 3.14 -2.06 -0.88
C ALA A 121 3.71 -2.27 -2.29
N SER A 122 4.18 -3.49 -2.60
CA SER A 122 4.73 -3.81 -3.92
C SER A 122 3.63 -3.89 -4.99
N ALA A 123 2.47 -4.49 -4.65
CA ALA A 123 1.33 -4.57 -5.53
C ALA A 123 0.77 -3.18 -5.86
N GLU A 124 0.74 -2.26 -4.89
CA GLU A 124 0.33 -0.87 -5.10
C GLU A 124 1.28 -0.15 -6.06
N CYS A 125 2.61 -0.30 -5.91
CA CYS A 125 3.59 0.23 -6.87
C CYS A 125 3.29 -0.23 -8.31
N PHE A 126 3.08 -1.53 -8.50
CA PHE A 126 2.81 -2.10 -9.82
C PHE A 126 1.44 -1.69 -10.36
N LEU A 127 0.39 -1.65 -9.53
CA LEU A 127 -0.94 -1.21 -9.97
C LEU A 127 -0.95 0.27 -10.39
N LEU A 128 -0.26 1.15 -9.68
CA LEU A 128 -0.12 2.55 -10.10
C LEU A 128 0.61 2.65 -11.45
N ALA A 129 1.61 1.81 -11.71
CA ALA A 129 2.27 1.77 -13.02
C ALA A 129 1.34 1.23 -14.12
N VAL A 130 0.55 0.20 -13.85
CA VAL A 130 -0.48 -0.33 -14.78
C VAL A 130 -1.53 0.73 -15.09
N MET A 131 -2.00 1.48 -14.08
CA MET A 131 -2.95 2.57 -14.26
C MET A 131 -2.37 3.72 -15.08
N ALA A 132 -1.07 4.03 -14.95
CA ALA A 132 -0.39 5.00 -15.81
C ALA A 132 -0.35 4.54 -17.27
N TYR A 133 -0.04 3.26 -17.49
CA TYR A 133 -0.06 2.65 -18.82
C TYR A 133 -1.47 2.67 -19.44
N ASP A 134 -2.52 2.30 -18.69
CA ASP A 134 -3.92 2.40 -19.12
C ASP A 134 -4.26 3.81 -19.60
N ARG A 135 -3.91 4.82 -18.81
CA ARG A 135 -4.10 6.23 -19.17
C ARG A 135 -3.33 6.62 -20.42
N CYS A 136 -2.11 6.14 -20.58
CA CYS A 136 -1.29 6.39 -21.76
C CYS A 136 -1.96 5.83 -23.02
N VAL A 137 -2.43 4.60 -22.99
CA VAL A 137 -3.13 3.99 -24.14
C VAL A 137 -4.42 4.74 -24.45
N ALA A 138 -5.22 5.09 -23.45
CA ALA A 138 -6.48 5.80 -23.62
C ALA A 138 -6.32 7.20 -24.24
N VAL A 139 -5.25 7.92 -23.89
CA VAL A 139 -5.01 9.29 -24.35
C VAL A 139 -4.25 9.31 -25.68
N CYS A 140 -3.24 8.46 -25.85
CA CYS A 140 -2.38 8.47 -27.04
C CYS A 140 -3.00 7.73 -28.24
N ASN A 141 -3.75 6.65 -27.99
CA ASN A 141 -4.31 5.78 -29.02
C ASN A 141 -5.80 5.45 -28.75
N PRO A 142 -6.70 6.45 -28.73
CA PRO A 142 -8.09 6.25 -28.32
C PRO A 142 -8.86 5.25 -29.21
N LEU A 143 -8.53 5.17 -30.51
CA LEU A 143 -9.17 4.24 -31.45
C LEU A 143 -8.76 2.77 -31.19
N LEU A 144 -7.56 2.54 -30.69
CA LEU A 144 -7.05 1.19 -30.38
C LEU A 144 -7.26 0.81 -28.91
N TYR A 145 -7.77 1.70 -28.08
CA TYR A 145 -7.89 1.47 -26.64
C TYR A 145 -8.72 0.23 -26.31
N ALA A 146 -9.89 0.08 -26.94
CA ALA A 146 -10.78 -1.05 -26.69
C ALA A 146 -10.17 -2.42 -27.08
N SER A 147 -9.35 -2.44 -28.14
CA SER A 147 -8.66 -3.66 -28.58
C SER A 147 -7.37 -3.95 -27.81
N ALA A 148 -6.71 -2.93 -27.27
CA ALA A 148 -5.50 -3.09 -26.46
C ALA A 148 -5.81 -3.45 -25.01
N MET A 149 -6.84 -2.85 -24.41
CA MET A 149 -7.22 -3.04 -23.00
C MET A 149 -8.43 -3.97 -22.89
N THR A 150 -8.29 -5.17 -23.45
CA THR A 150 -9.30 -6.24 -23.32
C THR A 150 -9.38 -6.74 -21.88
N PRO A 151 -10.50 -7.39 -21.46
CA PRO A 151 -10.60 -7.99 -20.13
C PRO A 151 -9.46 -8.96 -19.81
N GLN A 152 -8.99 -9.72 -20.83
CA GLN A 152 -7.87 -10.64 -20.69
C GLN A 152 -6.56 -9.90 -20.42
N THR A 153 -6.32 -8.79 -21.16
CA THR A 153 -5.15 -7.95 -20.93
C THR A 153 -5.17 -7.32 -19.54
N CYS A 154 -6.31 -6.78 -19.11
CA CYS A 154 -6.47 -6.21 -17.78
C CYS A 154 -6.22 -7.24 -16.67
N LEU A 155 -6.79 -8.45 -16.81
CA LEU A 155 -6.57 -9.54 -15.86
C LEU A 155 -5.09 -9.97 -15.85
N GLY A 156 -4.45 -10.07 -17.03
CA GLY A 156 -3.03 -10.40 -17.14
C GLY A 156 -2.12 -9.38 -16.45
N LEU A 157 -2.42 -8.07 -16.61
CA LEU A 157 -1.68 -6.98 -15.96
C LEU A 157 -1.83 -7.03 -14.43
N VAL A 158 -3.04 -7.27 -13.93
CA VAL A 158 -3.30 -7.43 -12.48
C VAL A 158 -2.61 -8.68 -11.94
N ALA A 159 -2.74 -9.82 -12.63
CA ALA A 159 -2.07 -11.07 -12.24
C ALA A 159 -0.54 -10.90 -12.20
N GLY A 160 0.03 -10.20 -13.18
CA GLY A 160 1.46 -9.86 -13.19
C GLY A 160 1.87 -8.97 -12.02
N ALA A 161 1.05 -7.96 -11.69
CA ALA A 161 1.29 -7.06 -10.56
C ALA A 161 1.29 -7.81 -9.22
N TYR A 162 0.27 -8.64 -8.96
CA TYR A 162 0.21 -9.44 -7.73
C TYR A 162 1.25 -10.55 -7.70
N GLY A 163 1.53 -11.20 -8.84
CA GLY A 163 2.56 -12.24 -8.94
C GLY A 163 3.95 -11.69 -8.66
N GLY A 164 4.31 -10.57 -9.27
CA GLY A 164 5.58 -9.88 -9.00
C GLY A 164 5.71 -9.42 -7.55
N ALA A 165 4.63 -8.87 -6.99
CA ALA A 165 4.57 -8.47 -5.59
C ALA A 165 4.73 -9.67 -4.63
N ALA A 166 4.10 -10.81 -4.95
CA ALA A 166 4.20 -12.02 -4.16
C ALA A 166 5.63 -12.58 -4.13
N VAL A 167 6.28 -12.67 -5.29
CA VAL A 167 7.69 -13.10 -5.39
C VAL A 167 8.59 -12.17 -4.58
N ASN A 168 8.44 -10.86 -4.75
CA ASN A 168 9.20 -9.86 -3.98
C ASN A 168 8.99 -10.04 -2.47
N SER A 169 7.73 -10.21 -2.03
CA SER A 169 7.39 -10.35 -0.62
C SER A 169 7.93 -11.65 -0.02
N VAL A 170 7.83 -12.79 -0.73
CA VAL A 170 8.38 -14.08 -0.28
C VAL A 170 9.89 -13.99 -0.03
N VAL A 171 10.62 -13.45 -1.01
CA VAL A 171 12.09 -13.36 -0.91
C VAL A 171 12.50 -12.40 0.22
N ARG A 172 11.86 -11.23 0.32
CA ARG A 172 12.18 -10.25 1.37
C ARG A 172 11.88 -10.77 2.76
N THR A 173 10.73 -11.43 2.94
CA THR A 173 10.35 -12.04 4.23
C THR A 173 11.29 -13.18 4.59
N GLY A 174 11.61 -14.06 3.64
CA GLY A 174 12.59 -15.12 3.84
C GLY A 174 13.96 -14.60 4.25
N CYS A 175 14.47 -13.55 3.58
CA CYS A 175 15.72 -12.92 3.94
C CYS A 175 15.67 -12.25 5.32
N ALA A 176 14.58 -11.55 5.67
CA ALA A 176 14.47 -10.83 6.93
C ALA A 176 14.35 -11.78 8.13
N PHE A 177 13.51 -12.80 8.02
CA PHE A 177 13.21 -13.73 9.11
C PHE A 177 14.11 -14.97 9.16
N SER A 178 15.10 -15.08 8.25
CA SER A 178 16.23 -16.01 8.37
C SER A 178 17.41 -15.43 9.18
N LEU A 179 17.30 -14.19 9.66
CA LEU A 179 18.29 -13.59 10.55
C LEU A 179 18.16 -14.16 11.98
N SER A 180 19.28 -14.29 12.68
CA SER A 180 19.29 -14.66 14.11
C SER A 180 19.08 -13.40 14.95
N PHE A 181 18.03 -13.40 15.77
CA PHE A 181 17.71 -12.30 16.69
C PHE A 181 18.16 -12.67 18.09
N CYS A 182 19.11 -11.93 18.66
CA CYS A 182 19.70 -12.26 19.96
C CYS A 182 20.06 -11.03 20.82
N LYS A 183 19.98 -9.80 20.29
CA LYS A 183 20.33 -8.60 21.05
C LYS A 183 19.24 -8.16 22.02
N SER A 184 18.01 -8.14 21.53
CA SER A 184 16.81 -7.73 22.27
C SER A 184 15.59 -8.23 21.50
N ASN A 185 14.44 -8.30 22.14
CA ASN A 185 13.16 -8.52 21.46
C ASN A 185 12.30 -7.24 21.34
N HIS A 186 12.86 -6.06 21.69
CA HIS A 186 12.16 -4.78 21.64
C HIS A 186 12.32 -4.11 20.26
N VAL A 187 11.25 -4.13 19.47
CA VAL A 187 11.16 -3.46 18.17
C VAL A 187 10.69 -2.02 18.40
N ASP A 188 11.56 -1.04 18.18
CA ASP A 188 11.22 0.37 18.36
C ASP A 188 10.43 0.91 17.18
N PHE A 189 9.26 0.30 16.95
CA PHE A 189 8.30 0.69 15.93
C PHE A 189 6.88 0.25 16.34
N PHE A 190 5.84 0.64 15.57
CA PHE A 190 4.45 0.27 15.86
C PHE A 190 3.93 -0.92 15.03
N PHE A 191 4.75 -1.43 14.11
CA PHE A 191 4.56 -2.67 13.35
C PHE A 191 5.91 -3.28 12.99
N CYS A 192 5.90 -4.51 12.47
CA CYS A 192 7.12 -5.21 12.06
C CYS A 192 7.64 -4.64 10.74
N ASP A 193 8.69 -3.82 10.82
CA ASP A 193 9.39 -3.26 9.66
C ASP A 193 10.88 -3.64 9.66
N LEU A 194 11.50 -3.60 8.49
CA LEU A 194 12.87 -4.08 8.29
C LEU A 194 13.91 -3.32 9.12
N PRO A 195 13.99 -1.97 9.09
CA PRO A 195 15.08 -1.26 9.76
C PRO A 195 15.15 -1.51 11.28
N PRO A 196 14.01 -1.53 12.03
CA PRO A 196 14.03 -1.90 13.43
C PRO A 196 14.44 -3.37 13.68
N LEU A 197 14.00 -4.30 12.83
CA LEU A 197 14.35 -5.72 12.96
C LEU A 197 15.84 -5.98 12.72
N LEU A 198 16.45 -5.30 11.76
CA LEU A 198 17.89 -5.41 11.50
C LEU A 198 18.76 -5.02 12.70
N LYS A 199 18.31 -4.07 13.53
CA LYS A 199 19.01 -3.67 14.75
C LYS A 199 19.07 -4.76 15.81
N LEU A 200 18.12 -5.69 15.78
CA LEU A 200 18.00 -6.80 16.73
C LEU A 200 18.79 -8.05 16.28
N ALA A 201 19.22 -8.08 15.04
CA ALA A 201 19.98 -9.19 14.49
C ALA A 201 21.41 -9.24 15.01
N CYS A 202 21.91 -10.47 15.28
CA CYS A 202 23.28 -10.76 15.67
C CYS A 202 24.09 -11.39 14.54
N SER A 203 23.42 -12.05 13.61
CA SER A 203 24.06 -12.58 12.42
C SER A 203 24.48 -11.46 11.47
N GLU A 204 25.38 -11.76 10.55
CA GLU A 204 25.75 -10.82 9.50
C GLU A 204 24.53 -10.45 8.66
N THR A 205 24.12 -9.18 8.73
CA THR A 205 22.90 -8.68 8.04
C THR A 205 23.18 -8.24 6.61
N ARG A 206 24.43 -7.78 6.32
CA ARG A 206 24.79 -7.11 5.06
C ARG A 206 24.38 -7.84 3.77
N PRO A 207 24.60 -9.17 3.60
CA PRO A 207 24.21 -9.84 2.35
C PRO A 207 22.69 -9.83 2.15
N ARG A 208 21.93 -10.16 3.20
CA ARG A 208 20.46 -10.22 3.16
C ARG A 208 19.85 -8.83 3.02
N GLU A 209 20.40 -7.86 3.73
CA GLU A 209 20.02 -6.45 3.64
C GLU A 209 20.18 -5.91 2.21
N ARG A 210 21.30 -6.21 1.54
CA ARG A 210 21.50 -5.84 0.13
C ARG A 210 20.45 -6.42 -0.79
N VAL A 211 20.09 -7.70 -0.63
CA VAL A 211 19.05 -8.35 -1.43
C VAL A 211 17.70 -7.66 -1.19
N ILE A 212 17.33 -7.41 0.05
CA ILE A 212 16.04 -6.77 0.40
C ILE A 212 15.95 -5.36 -0.18
N TYR A 213 17.00 -4.55 -0.05
CA TYR A 213 17.00 -3.18 -0.61
C TYR A 213 17.08 -3.17 -2.13
N LEU A 214 17.83 -4.09 -2.75
CA LEU A 214 17.87 -4.24 -4.20
C LEU A 214 16.49 -4.58 -4.76
N LEU A 215 15.78 -5.54 -4.15
CA LEU A 215 14.42 -5.90 -4.57
C LEU A 215 13.42 -4.74 -4.39
N ALA A 216 13.50 -4.00 -3.28
CA ALA A 216 12.68 -2.81 -3.08
C ALA A 216 12.99 -1.74 -4.15
N PHE A 217 14.26 -1.50 -4.43
CA PHE A 217 14.69 -0.57 -5.47
C PHE A 217 14.19 -0.99 -6.86
N LEU A 218 14.27 -2.27 -7.22
CA LEU A 218 13.79 -2.77 -8.51
C LEU A 218 12.28 -2.56 -8.67
N VAL A 219 11.49 -2.83 -7.63
CA VAL A 219 10.03 -2.58 -7.65
C VAL A 219 9.72 -1.09 -7.87
N ILE A 220 10.39 -0.22 -7.13
CA ILE A 220 10.19 1.23 -7.24
C ILE A 220 10.68 1.75 -8.60
N ALA A 221 11.90 1.38 -9.01
CA ALA A 221 12.50 1.86 -10.24
C ALA A 221 11.72 1.44 -11.48
N THR A 222 11.27 0.17 -11.55
CA THR A 222 10.45 -0.31 -12.68
C THR A 222 9.10 0.41 -12.71
N SER A 223 8.42 0.55 -11.58
CA SER A 223 7.12 1.23 -11.49
C SER A 223 7.24 2.71 -11.87
N VAL A 224 8.21 3.42 -11.31
CA VAL A 224 8.45 4.84 -11.62
C VAL A 224 8.83 5.03 -13.08
N SER A 225 9.65 4.15 -13.67
CA SER A 225 10.03 4.23 -15.08
C SER A 225 8.80 4.09 -16.00
N VAL A 226 7.92 3.12 -15.74
CA VAL A 226 6.67 2.96 -16.51
C VAL A 226 5.78 4.19 -16.37
N ILE A 227 5.62 4.72 -15.17
CA ILE A 227 4.83 5.94 -14.91
C ILE A 227 5.40 7.13 -15.68
N LEU A 228 6.69 7.39 -15.56
CA LEU A 228 7.34 8.53 -16.22
C LEU A 228 7.24 8.43 -17.74
N ILE A 229 7.53 7.26 -18.32
CA ILE A 229 7.40 7.04 -19.77
C ILE A 229 5.96 7.26 -20.21
N SER A 230 4.98 6.69 -19.50
CA SER A 230 3.56 6.86 -19.80
C SER A 230 3.15 8.34 -19.79
N TYR A 231 3.56 9.09 -18.76
CA TYR A 231 3.23 10.52 -18.67
C TYR A 231 3.99 11.39 -19.67
N LEU A 232 5.19 11.03 -20.07
CA LEU A 232 5.88 11.72 -21.18
C LEU A 232 5.08 11.59 -22.49
N PHE A 233 4.54 10.41 -22.81
CA PHE A 233 3.68 10.22 -23.98
C PHE A 233 2.35 10.97 -23.83
N ILE A 234 1.71 10.93 -22.66
CA ILE A 234 0.47 11.66 -22.39
C ILE A 234 0.68 13.18 -22.60
N ILE A 235 1.75 13.75 -22.03
CA ILE A 235 2.07 15.18 -22.19
C ILE A 235 2.27 15.52 -23.66
N ARG A 236 3.04 14.72 -24.40
CA ARG A 236 3.22 14.91 -25.86
C ARG A 236 1.89 14.87 -26.62
N ALA A 237 0.97 13.98 -26.25
CA ALA A 237 -0.34 13.88 -26.86
C ALA A 237 -1.21 15.12 -26.51
N ILE A 238 -1.22 15.56 -25.25
CA ILE A 238 -1.96 16.76 -24.82
C ILE A 238 -1.48 18.02 -25.55
N LEU A 239 -0.16 18.16 -25.75
CA LEU A 239 0.40 19.32 -26.46
C LEU A 239 -0.09 19.41 -27.92
N LYS A 240 -0.38 18.26 -28.57
CA LYS A 240 -0.92 18.22 -29.95
C LYS A 240 -2.40 18.55 -30.01
N ILE A 241 -3.16 18.53 -28.94
CA ILE A 241 -4.59 18.92 -28.91
C ILE A 241 -4.68 20.41 -29.15
N ARG A 242 -5.47 20.84 -30.18
CA ARG A 242 -5.61 22.25 -30.56
C ARG A 242 -6.52 23.05 -29.62
N SER A 243 -7.60 22.42 -29.10
CA SER A 243 -8.57 23.11 -28.23
C SER A 243 -8.14 23.19 -26.79
N ALA A 244 -8.24 24.36 -26.18
CA ALA A 244 -7.94 24.57 -24.76
C ALA A 244 -8.85 23.69 -23.84
N GLY A 245 -10.14 23.57 -24.21
CA GLY A 245 -11.10 22.73 -23.49
C GLY A 245 -10.74 21.24 -23.53
N GLY A 246 -10.25 20.74 -24.68
CA GLY A 246 -9.77 19.37 -24.83
C GLY A 246 -8.54 19.09 -23.96
N LYS A 247 -7.56 20.01 -23.94
CA LYS A 247 -6.39 19.93 -23.07
C LYS A 247 -6.80 19.85 -21.60
N ALA A 248 -7.66 20.76 -21.14
CA ALA A 248 -8.12 20.81 -19.75
C ALA A 248 -8.88 19.54 -19.35
N LYS A 249 -9.75 19.01 -20.22
CA LYS A 249 -10.48 17.76 -19.99
C LYS A 249 -9.53 16.56 -19.83
N THR A 250 -8.57 16.39 -20.74
CA THR A 250 -7.59 15.29 -20.70
C THR A 250 -6.71 15.38 -19.46
N PHE A 251 -6.22 16.59 -19.14
CA PHE A 251 -5.44 16.81 -17.91
C PHE A 251 -6.24 16.49 -16.65
N SER A 252 -7.49 16.94 -16.56
CA SER A 252 -8.37 16.66 -15.43
C SER A 252 -8.58 15.16 -15.21
N THR A 253 -8.65 14.36 -16.28
CA THR A 253 -8.80 12.91 -16.21
C THR A 253 -7.56 12.22 -15.63
N CYS A 254 -6.37 12.76 -15.89
CA CYS A 254 -5.11 12.22 -15.35
C CYS A 254 -4.77 12.72 -13.94
N ALA A 255 -5.35 13.84 -13.52
CA ALA A 255 -4.94 14.56 -12.33
C ALA A 255 -5.13 13.75 -11.00
N SER A 256 -6.19 12.94 -10.89
CA SER A 256 -6.39 12.08 -9.73
C SER A 256 -5.27 11.04 -9.61
N HIS A 257 -4.91 10.40 -10.72
CA HIS A 257 -3.83 9.41 -10.74
C HIS A 257 -2.47 10.05 -10.43
N ILE A 258 -2.16 11.22 -11.02
CA ILE A 258 -0.93 11.98 -10.71
C ILE A 258 -0.87 12.32 -9.23
N THR A 259 -1.99 12.72 -8.63
CA THR A 259 -2.06 13.05 -7.20
C THR A 259 -1.75 11.82 -6.33
N ALA A 260 -2.37 10.67 -6.63
CA ALA A 260 -2.11 9.42 -5.90
C ALA A 260 -0.63 8.98 -6.05
N VAL A 261 -0.10 9.00 -7.27
CA VAL A 261 1.32 8.69 -7.56
C VAL A 261 2.27 9.63 -6.80
N ALA A 262 2.00 10.93 -6.82
CA ALA A 262 2.84 11.91 -6.13
C ALA A 262 2.84 11.72 -4.62
N LEU A 263 1.67 11.44 -4.01
CA LEU A 263 1.57 11.16 -2.59
C LEU A 263 2.30 9.86 -2.22
N PHE A 264 2.05 8.79 -2.96
CA PHE A 264 2.62 7.48 -2.67
C PHE A 264 4.15 7.47 -2.86
N PHE A 265 4.62 7.75 -4.08
CA PHE A 265 6.06 7.72 -4.36
C PHE A 265 6.82 8.88 -3.71
N GLY A 266 6.20 10.06 -3.54
CA GLY A 266 6.78 11.17 -2.80
C GLY A 266 7.08 10.80 -1.34
N THR A 267 6.15 10.10 -0.68
CA THR A 267 6.36 9.60 0.68
C THR A 267 7.47 8.56 0.73
N LEU A 268 7.50 7.60 -0.21
CA LEU A 268 8.57 6.60 -0.29
C LEU A 268 9.94 7.25 -0.52
N ILE A 269 10.05 8.16 -1.48
CA ILE A 269 11.30 8.89 -1.77
C ILE A 269 11.77 9.67 -0.53
N PHE A 270 10.86 10.34 0.17
CA PHE A 270 11.19 11.05 1.40
C PHE A 270 11.80 10.13 2.46
N ILE A 271 11.23 8.93 2.66
CA ILE A 271 11.75 7.93 3.60
C ILE A 271 13.17 7.50 3.21
N TYR A 272 13.38 7.18 1.92
CA TYR A 272 14.70 6.75 1.44
C TYR A 272 15.76 7.83 1.50
N LEU A 273 15.43 9.08 1.11
CA LEU A 273 16.35 10.21 1.18
C LEU A 273 16.73 10.53 2.62
N LYS A 274 15.73 10.54 3.50
CA LYS A 274 15.93 10.83 4.91
C LYS A 274 16.64 9.68 5.62
N GLY A 275 16.44 8.41 5.22
CA GLY A 275 17.13 7.23 5.75
C GLY A 275 18.65 7.35 5.81
N ASN A 276 19.25 8.09 4.91
CA ASN A 276 20.70 8.27 4.82
C ASN A 276 21.27 9.44 5.65
N MET A 277 20.45 10.28 6.28
CA MET A 277 20.87 11.53 6.92
C MET A 277 20.95 11.54 8.47
N GLY A 278 21.03 10.39 9.14
CA GLY A 278 21.22 10.23 10.61
C GLY A 278 20.09 10.79 11.48
N LYS A 279 19.34 9.96 12.25
CA LYS A 279 18.00 10.41 12.64
C LYS A 279 17.36 10.09 13.94
N SER A 280 16.27 10.87 14.27
CA SER A 280 15.33 10.55 15.33
C SER A 280 14.30 9.51 14.84
N LEU A 281 14.23 8.36 15.50
CA LEU A 281 13.24 7.29 15.25
C LEU A 281 11.78 7.76 15.33
N GLY A 282 11.52 8.88 16.00
CA GLY A 282 10.16 9.46 16.11
C GLY A 282 9.59 9.94 14.78
N GLU A 283 10.43 10.54 13.94
CA GLU A 283 10.00 11.05 12.63
C GLU A 283 9.69 9.92 11.64
N ASP A 284 10.44 8.81 11.69
CA ASP A 284 10.21 7.65 10.83
C ASP A 284 8.85 7.00 11.13
N LYS A 285 8.41 6.97 12.41
CA LYS A 285 7.08 6.50 12.80
C LYS A 285 5.96 7.37 12.24
N ILE A 286 6.13 8.71 12.27
CA ILE A 286 5.13 9.64 11.72
C ILE A 286 4.99 9.45 10.21
N VAL A 287 6.11 9.41 9.49
CA VAL A 287 6.07 9.20 8.03
C VAL A 287 5.45 7.85 7.69
N SER A 288 5.70 6.83 8.50
CA SER A 288 5.09 5.51 8.29
C SER A 288 3.58 5.51 8.46
N VAL A 289 3.02 6.32 9.34
CA VAL A 289 1.56 6.53 9.44
C VAL A 289 0.99 7.09 8.14
N PHE A 290 1.72 7.96 7.44
CA PHE A 290 1.23 8.52 6.18
C PHE A 290 1.01 7.45 5.13
N TYR A 291 1.98 6.59 4.84
CA TYR A 291 1.82 5.58 3.79
C TYR A 291 1.00 4.35 4.22
N THR A 292 0.90 4.06 5.53
CA THR A 292 0.14 2.90 6.00
C THR A 292 -1.32 3.19 6.33
N VAL A 293 -1.66 4.43 6.67
CA VAL A 293 -2.99 4.83 7.15
C VAL A 293 -3.59 5.95 6.32
N VAL A 294 -2.82 7.04 6.10
CA VAL A 294 -3.36 8.26 5.48
C VAL A 294 -3.57 8.09 3.98
N ILE A 295 -2.60 7.51 3.26
CA ILE A 295 -2.73 7.31 1.80
C ILE A 295 -3.88 6.35 1.45
N PRO A 296 -4.03 5.16 2.07
CA PRO A 296 -5.18 4.29 1.86
C PRO A 296 -6.54 4.94 2.15
N MET A 297 -6.58 5.86 3.11
CA MET A 297 -7.79 6.66 3.39
C MET A 297 -8.05 7.71 2.30
N LEU A 298 -7.01 8.33 1.75
CA LEU A 298 -7.15 9.39 0.76
C LEU A 298 -7.46 8.87 -0.64
N ASN A 299 -7.03 7.68 -1.01
CA ASN A 299 -7.23 7.12 -2.35
C ASN A 299 -8.69 7.15 -2.81
N PRO A 300 -9.69 6.65 -2.05
CA PRO A 300 -11.09 6.76 -2.44
C PRO A 300 -11.54 8.20 -2.66
N LEU A 301 -11.06 9.15 -1.84
CA LEU A 301 -11.40 10.56 -1.96
C LEU A 301 -10.80 11.19 -3.22
N ILE A 302 -9.52 10.91 -3.51
CA ILE A 302 -8.82 11.42 -4.68
C ILE A 302 -9.49 10.98 -5.98
N TYR A 303 -9.90 9.71 -6.06
CA TYR A 303 -10.54 9.16 -7.26
C TYR A 303 -12.03 9.50 -7.35
N SER A 304 -12.75 9.60 -6.22
CA SER A 304 -14.19 9.91 -6.22
C SER A 304 -14.49 11.41 -6.26
N LEU A 305 -13.75 12.24 -5.50
CA LEU A 305 -14.07 13.67 -5.41
C LEU A 305 -13.78 14.45 -6.71
N ARG A 306 -12.88 13.98 -7.55
CA ARG A 306 -12.57 14.62 -8.85
C ARG A 306 -13.38 14.08 -10.01
N ASN A 307 -13.97 12.90 -9.88
CA ASN A 307 -14.74 12.28 -10.95
C ASN A 307 -16.22 12.64 -10.83
N LYS A 308 -16.74 13.38 -11.81
CA LYS A 308 -18.15 13.80 -11.85
C LYS A 308 -19.09 12.60 -11.90
N GLU A 309 -18.74 11.55 -12.66
CA GLU A 309 -19.56 10.34 -12.81
C GLU A 309 -19.70 9.60 -11.48
N VAL A 310 -18.60 9.48 -10.71
CA VAL A 310 -18.62 8.88 -9.37
C VAL A 310 -19.46 9.70 -8.41
N LYS A 311 -19.34 11.04 -8.42
CA LYS A 311 -20.18 11.92 -7.59
C LYS A 311 -21.66 11.76 -7.90
N GLU A 312 -22.04 11.70 -9.17
CA GLU A 312 -23.43 11.53 -9.57
C GLU A 312 -23.96 10.14 -9.24
N ALA A 313 -23.15 9.10 -9.39
CA ALA A 313 -23.52 7.74 -9.02
C ALA A 313 -23.70 7.61 -7.51
N LEU A 314 -22.80 8.20 -6.71
CA LEU A 314 -22.92 8.22 -5.25
C LEU A 314 -24.19 8.96 -4.80
N LYS A 315 -24.51 10.12 -5.40
CA LYS A 315 -25.76 10.84 -5.13
C LYS A 315 -27.01 9.97 -5.41
N ARG A 316 -27.01 9.24 -6.54
CA ARG A 316 -28.11 8.33 -6.88
C ARG A 316 -28.22 7.15 -5.92
N ALA A 317 -27.11 6.55 -5.52
CA ALA A 317 -27.11 5.47 -4.54
C ALA A 317 -27.67 5.93 -3.19
N LEU A 318 -27.23 7.10 -2.71
CA LEU A 318 -27.74 7.69 -1.48
C LEU A 318 -29.23 8.05 -1.54
N SER A 319 -29.72 8.54 -2.69
CA SER A 319 -31.16 8.84 -2.86
C SER A 319 -32.02 7.59 -2.85
N ARG A 320 -31.54 6.47 -3.47
CA ARG A 320 -32.24 5.19 -3.44
C ARG A 320 -32.33 4.58 -2.04
N MET A 321 -31.25 4.68 -1.25
CA MET A 321 -31.28 4.22 0.14
C MET A 321 -32.27 5.01 1.01
N LYS A 322 -32.38 6.33 0.79
CA LYS A 322 -33.38 7.15 1.51
C LYS A 322 -34.81 6.79 1.16
N VAL A 323 -35.09 6.42 -0.08
CA VAL A 323 -36.44 5.98 -0.51
C VAL A 323 -36.77 4.62 0.09
N SER A 324 -35.84 3.67 0.07
CA SER A 324 -36.02 2.34 0.67
C SER A 324 -36.13 2.31 2.20
N GLN A 325 -35.74 3.38 2.89
CA GLN A 325 -35.92 3.55 4.35
C GLN A 325 -37.24 4.25 4.72
N ALA A 326 -37.92 4.80 3.72
CA ALA A 326 -39.16 5.54 3.89
C ALA A 326 -40.42 4.68 3.56
N GLU A 327 -40.17 3.50 3.00
CA GLU A 327 -41.16 2.40 2.81
C GLU A 327 -41.06 1.40 3.98
#